data_c783db5f7c87df9680cf9e45d2660e68
#
_entry.id   c783db5f7c87df9680cf9e45d2660e68
#
_cell.length_a   1.000
_cell.length_b   1.000
_cell.length_c   1.000
_cell.angle_alpha   90.00
_cell.angle_beta   90.00
_cell.angle_gamma   90.00
#
_symmetry.space_group_name_H-M   'P 1'
#
loop_
_entity.id
_entity.type
_entity.pdbx_description
1 polymer ?
#
loop_
_entity_poly.entity_id
_entity_poly.type
_entity_poly.pdbx_seq_one_letter_code
_entity_poly.pdbx_strand_id
1 'polypeptide(L)'
;MRKLFVLSVLLLACLSAFAEPGARKEERRARKDSIKVAEMVGAHRKGTKIKLDGIVLTPEQQTLLLSNIDGIDYNEDWAGFRKQRHLGNGLAIGGSVLIGAGAAAEVVALGYVVVGALVAVFSFGQADMNEVMRPAGYFAAGGMASAAVGAGVMAFGIPIRVKADKKMKATCEGYNNANERIEKEVIFGATASGVGIAFNF
;
A
#
# COMPACT_ATOMS: atom_id res chain seq x y z
N MET A 1 39.39 11.58 5.42
CA MET A 1 39.22 11.53 3.97
C MET A 1 38.43 10.29 3.48
N ARG A 2 38.69 9.04 3.95
CA ARG A 2 37.92 7.83 3.54
C ARG A 2 36.41 7.88 3.80
N LYS A 3 35.96 8.49 4.91
CA LYS A 3 34.52 8.59 5.28
C LYS A 3 33.73 9.54 4.39
N LEU A 4 34.38 10.61 3.89
CA LEU A 4 33.78 11.56 2.95
C LEU A 4 33.61 10.95 1.55
N PHE A 5 34.54 10.08 1.15
CA PHE A 5 34.48 9.39 -0.14
C PHE A 5 33.34 8.37 -0.17
N VAL A 6 33.13 7.64 0.92
CA VAL A 6 32.00 6.68 1.04
C VAL A 6 30.66 7.41 1.01
N LEU A 7 30.55 8.56 1.66
CA LEU A 7 29.32 9.37 1.65
C LEU A 7 29.00 9.93 0.26
N SER A 8 30.02 10.39 -0.48
CA SER A 8 29.83 10.89 -1.83
C SER A 8 29.45 9.79 -2.83
N VAL A 9 30.00 8.59 -2.69
CA VAL A 9 29.63 7.44 -3.51
C VAL A 9 28.19 6.97 -3.20
N LEU A 10 27.78 6.98 -1.93
CA LEU A 10 26.39 6.67 -1.54
C LEU A 10 25.40 7.72 -2.09
N LEU A 11 25.76 8.99 -2.05
CA LEU A 11 24.93 10.07 -2.61
C LEU A 11 24.82 9.99 -4.14
N LEU A 12 25.91 9.65 -4.84
CA LEU A 12 25.90 9.40 -6.28
C LEU A 12 25.08 8.16 -6.65
N ALA A 13 25.15 7.09 -5.86
CA ALA A 13 24.34 5.89 -6.06
C ALA A 13 22.85 6.16 -5.84
N CYS A 14 22.49 7.01 -4.87
CA CYS A 14 21.11 7.46 -4.69
C CYS A 14 20.63 8.34 -5.85
N LEU A 15 21.47 9.25 -6.36
CA LEU A 15 21.12 10.11 -7.49
C LEU A 15 20.98 9.33 -8.80
N SER A 16 21.80 8.30 -9.04
CA SER A 16 21.69 7.44 -10.24
C SER A 16 20.44 6.56 -10.22
N ALA A 17 19.92 6.19 -9.02
CA ALA A 17 18.65 5.48 -8.91
C ALA A 17 17.43 6.34 -9.32
N PHE A 18 17.58 7.66 -9.37
CA PHE A 18 16.56 8.60 -9.84
C PHE A 18 16.65 8.94 -11.34
N ALA A 19 17.70 8.51 -12.04
CA ALA A 19 18.06 9.04 -13.36
C ALA A 19 17.50 8.28 -14.59
N GLU A 20 16.68 7.23 -14.42
CA GLU A 20 16.00 6.58 -15.56
C GLU A 20 14.47 6.61 -15.47
N PRO A 21 13.79 7.73 -15.76
CA PRO A 21 12.34 7.81 -15.63
C PRO A 21 11.53 7.43 -16.87
N GLY A 22 12.15 7.34 -18.06
CA GLY A 22 11.44 7.19 -19.34
C GLY A 22 10.90 5.78 -19.60
N ALA A 23 11.77 4.81 -19.80
CA ALA A 23 11.43 3.43 -20.18
C ALA A 23 10.56 2.70 -19.12
N ARG A 24 10.87 2.89 -17.83
CA ARG A 24 10.06 2.33 -16.74
C ARG A 24 8.64 2.94 -16.65
N LYS A 25 8.45 4.17 -17.15
CA LYS A 25 7.11 4.79 -17.18
C LYS A 25 6.22 4.19 -18.25
N GLU A 26 6.76 3.88 -19.42
CA GLU A 26 6.02 3.28 -20.53
C GLU A 26 5.65 1.83 -20.22
N GLU A 27 6.57 1.05 -19.70
CA GLU A 27 6.31 -0.32 -19.26
C GLU A 27 5.25 -0.36 -18.14
N ARG A 28 5.32 0.58 -17.18
CA ARG A 28 4.27 0.73 -16.15
C ARG A 28 2.93 1.17 -16.71
N ARG A 29 2.88 1.97 -17.79
CA ARG A 29 1.64 2.35 -18.47
C ARG A 29 1.05 1.17 -19.23
N ALA A 30 1.82 0.49 -20.05
CA ALA A 30 1.39 -0.69 -20.79
C ALA A 30 0.86 -1.79 -19.84
N ARG A 31 1.56 -2.04 -18.72
CA ARG A 31 1.09 -2.97 -17.68
C ARG A 31 -0.19 -2.50 -16.97
N LYS A 32 -0.36 -1.19 -16.76
CA LYS A 32 -1.60 -0.63 -16.20
C LYS A 32 -2.77 -0.75 -17.16
N ASP A 33 -2.54 -0.59 -18.44
CA ASP A 33 -3.58 -0.66 -19.45
C ASP A 33 -4.02 -2.12 -19.69
N SER A 34 -3.08 -3.08 -19.70
CA SER A 34 -3.42 -4.51 -19.73
C SER A 34 -4.20 -4.97 -18.50
N ILE A 35 -3.82 -4.47 -17.29
CA ILE A 35 -4.58 -4.74 -16.07
C ILE A 35 -5.99 -4.14 -16.14
N LYS A 36 -6.16 -2.93 -16.71
CA LYS A 36 -7.47 -2.31 -16.87
C LYS A 36 -8.39 -3.10 -17.79
N VAL A 37 -7.87 -3.67 -18.87
CA VAL A 37 -8.65 -4.50 -19.77
C VAL A 37 -9.06 -5.81 -19.08
N ALA A 38 -8.15 -6.46 -18.34
CA ALA A 38 -8.47 -7.64 -17.55
C ALA A 38 -9.48 -7.36 -16.41
N GLU A 39 -9.47 -6.14 -15.84
CA GLU A 39 -10.45 -5.69 -14.83
C GLU A 39 -11.81 -5.29 -15.42
N MET A 40 -12.06 -5.40 -16.73
CA MET A 40 -13.34 -5.07 -17.34
C MET A 40 -14.33 -6.22 -17.31
N VAL A 41 -13.89 -7.47 -17.16
CA VAL A 41 -14.74 -8.66 -17.18
C VAL A 41 -14.73 -9.34 -15.81
N GLY A 42 -15.92 -9.67 -15.29
CA GLY A 42 -16.10 -10.35 -14.02
C GLY A 42 -16.01 -9.47 -12.78
N ALA A 43 -16.00 -10.11 -11.62
CA ALA A 43 -15.94 -9.43 -10.32
C ALA A 43 -14.50 -9.13 -9.93
N HIS A 44 -14.20 -7.86 -9.67
CA HIS A 44 -12.90 -7.37 -9.25
C HIS A 44 -13.00 -6.44 -8.05
N ARG A 45 -12.00 -6.48 -7.20
CA ARG A 45 -11.94 -5.62 -6.04
C ARG A 45 -11.44 -4.20 -6.41
N LYS A 46 -12.19 -3.17 -6.02
CA LYS A 46 -11.76 -1.76 -6.06
C LYS A 46 -11.75 -1.16 -4.66
N GLY A 47 -10.60 -1.21 -4.00
CA GLY A 47 -10.51 -0.77 -2.60
C GLY A 47 -11.27 -1.70 -1.67
N THR A 48 -12.37 -1.22 -1.04
CA THR A 48 -13.30 -1.99 -0.21
C THR A 48 -14.60 -2.35 -0.93
N LYS A 49 -14.72 -1.96 -2.21
CA LYS A 49 -15.90 -2.19 -3.04
C LYS A 49 -15.61 -3.28 -4.08
N ILE A 50 -16.65 -3.89 -4.59
CA ILE A 50 -16.60 -4.83 -5.70
C ILE A 50 -16.99 -4.09 -6.97
N LYS A 51 -16.29 -4.39 -8.06
CA LYS A 51 -16.57 -3.92 -9.41
C LYS A 51 -16.91 -5.15 -10.23
N LEU A 52 -18.06 -5.16 -10.84
CA LEU A 52 -18.52 -6.23 -11.75
C LEU A 52 -18.65 -5.63 -13.15
N ASP A 53 -18.01 -6.27 -14.12
CA ASP A 53 -18.02 -5.86 -15.53
C ASP A 53 -17.77 -4.36 -15.75
N GLY A 54 -16.80 -3.84 -15.02
CA GLY A 54 -16.44 -2.43 -15.11
C GLY A 54 -17.24 -1.50 -14.21
N ILE A 55 -18.36 -1.90 -13.62
CA ILE A 55 -19.27 -1.08 -12.81
C ILE A 55 -19.03 -1.32 -11.33
N VAL A 56 -18.91 -0.25 -10.54
CA VAL A 56 -18.79 -0.34 -9.07
C VAL A 56 -20.16 -0.63 -8.50
N LEU A 57 -20.30 -1.77 -7.83
CA LEU A 57 -21.57 -2.18 -7.23
C LEU A 57 -21.96 -1.30 -6.05
N THR A 58 -23.27 -1.07 -5.91
CA THR A 58 -23.85 -0.46 -4.71
C THR A 58 -23.72 -1.41 -3.51
N PRO A 59 -23.85 -0.92 -2.26
CA PRO A 59 -23.79 -1.79 -1.07
C PRO A 59 -24.80 -2.93 -1.11
N GLU A 60 -26.00 -2.69 -1.62
CA GLU A 60 -27.06 -3.69 -1.74
C GLU A 60 -26.71 -4.77 -2.77
N GLN A 61 -26.22 -4.34 -3.93
CA GLN A 61 -25.73 -5.26 -4.98
C GLN A 61 -24.54 -6.09 -4.52
N GLN A 62 -23.62 -5.50 -3.74
CA GLN A 62 -22.51 -6.24 -3.14
C GLN A 62 -23.01 -7.31 -2.15
N THR A 63 -23.99 -6.98 -1.32
CA THR A 63 -24.59 -7.93 -0.38
C THR A 63 -25.23 -9.10 -1.12
N LEU A 64 -25.99 -8.82 -2.17
CA LEU A 64 -26.63 -9.88 -3.02
C LEU A 64 -25.58 -10.77 -3.70
N LEU A 65 -24.51 -10.16 -4.25
CA LEU A 65 -23.44 -10.91 -4.90
C LEU A 65 -22.71 -11.81 -3.91
N LEU A 66 -22.42 -11.31 -2.70
CA LEU A 66 -21.68 -12.05 -1.66
C LEU A 66 -22.53 -13.11 -0.95
N SER A 67 -23.88 -12.99 -0.96
CA SER A 67 -24.76 -13.91 -0.26
C SER A 67 -24.86 -15.30 -0.92
N ASN A 68 -24.46 -15.43 -2.18
CA ASN A 68 -24.56 -16.69 -2.91
C ASN A 68 -23.41 -16.89 -3.90
N ILE A 69 -22.22 -17.11 -3.38
CA ILE A 69 -21.07 -17.53 -4.17
C ILE A 69 -20.88 -19.02 -3.92
N ASP A 70 -21.23 -19.85 -4.90
CA ASP A 70 -21.12 -21.33 -4.79
C ASP A 70 -21.89 -21.89 -3.58
N GLY A 71 -23.05 -21.29 -3.25
CA GLY A 71 -23.87 -21.65 -2.09
C GLY A 71 -23.33 -21.19 -0.72
N ILE A 72 -22.28 -20.37 -0.70
CA ILE A 72 -21.66 -19.84 0.54
C ILE A 72 -21.94 -18.34 0.67
N ASP A 73 -22.30 -17.90 1.86
CA ASP A 73 -22.46 -16.49 2.21
C ASP A 73 -21.13 -15.91 2.70
N TYR A 74 -20.59 -14.96 1.94
CA TYR A 74 -19.34 -14.25 2.26
C TYR A 74 -19.55 -12.85 2.86
N ASN A 75 -20.78 -12.46 3.19
CA ASN A 75 -21.07 -11.10 3.68
C ASN A 75 -20.33 -10.78 4.99
N GLU A 76 -20.35 -11.68 5.97
CA GLU A 76 -19.64 -11.50 7.24
C GLU A 76 -18.13 -11.46 7.03
N ASP A 77 -17.60 -12.37 6.24
CA ASP A 77 -16.17 -12.42 5.91
C ASP A 77 -15.72 -11.13 5.24
N TRP A 78 -16.47 -10.65 4.25
CA TRP A 78 -16.18 -9.40 3.56
C TRP A 78 -16.19 -8.19 4.50
N ALA A 79 -17.15 -8.12 5.42
CA ALA A 79 -17.20 -7.08 6.44
C ALA A 79 -15.98 -7.15 7.37
N GLY A 80 -15.58 -8.36 7.78
CA GLY A 80 -14.35 -8.61 8.54
C GLY A 80 -13.09 -8.17 7.81
N PHE A 81 -12.95 -8.51 6.52
CA PHE A 81 -11.81 -8.09 5.71
C PHE A 81 -11.77 -6.58 5.50
N ARG A 82 -12.91 -5.93 5.32
CA ARG A 82 -13.02 -4.47 5.24
C ARG A 82 -12.51 -3.81 6.53
N LYS A 83 -12.94 -4.32 7.70
CA LYS A 83 -12.48 -3.82 8.99
C LYS A 83 -10.97 -4.00 9.19
N GLN A 84 -10.43 -5.18 8.87
CA GLN A 84 -8.99 -5.45 8.92
C GLN A 84 -8.21 -4.51 8.00
N ARG A 85 -8.70 -4.27 6.79
CA ARG A 85 -8.08 -3.36 5.85
C ARG A 85 -8.06 -1.91 6.33
N HIS A 86 -9.16 -1.43 6.93
CA HIS A 86 -9.20 -0.10 7.53
C HIS A 86 -8.22 0.04 8.68
N LEU A 87 -8.15 -0.97 9.56
CA LEU A 87 -7.18 -1.02 10.66
C LEU A 87 -5.74 -0.97 10.12
N GLY A 88 -5.41 -1.83 9.15
CA GLY A 88 -4.09 -1.85 8.53
C GLY A 88 -3.71 -0.53 7.85
N ASN A 89 -4.67 0.14 7.19
CA ASN A 89 -4.47 1.47 6.63
C ASN A 89 -4.22 2.52 7.73
N GLY A 90 -5.01 2.52 8.79
CA GLY A 90 -4.86 3.44 9.91
C GLY A 90 -3.46 3.33 10.53
N LEU A 91 -3.01 2.10 10.79
CA LEU A 91 -1.67 1.83 11.32
C LEU A 91 -0.57 2.26 10.34
N ALA A 92 -0.72 1.98 9.06
CA ALA A 92 0.27 2.38 8.05
C ALA A 92 0.38 3.92 7.93
N ILE A 93 -0.75 4.62 7.92
CA ILE A 93 -0.77 6.10 7.88
C ILE A 93 -0.22 6.67 9.18
N GLY A 94 -0.68 6.19 10.35
CA GLY A 94 -0.19 6.64 11.65
C GLY A 94 1.31 6.44 11.80
N GLY A 95 1.81 5.27 11.39
CA GLY A 95 3.25 4.99 11.41
C GLY A 95 4.05 5.91 10.48
N SER A 96 3.54 6.21 9.27
CA SER A 96 4.21 7.14 8.35
C SER A 96 4.25 8.57 8.88
N VAL A 97 3.20 9.02 9.57
CA VAL A 97 3.18 10.34 10.22
C VAL A 97 4.23 10.42 11.33
N LEU A 98 4.36 9.37 12.14
CA LEU A 98 5.38 9.32 13.19
C LEU A 98 6.81 9.33 12.63
N ILE A 99 7.06 8.61 11.52
CA ILE A 99 8.35 8.65 10.83
C ILE A 99 8.62 10.06 10.29
N GLY A 100 7.63 10.69 9.67
CA GLY A 100 7.74 12.06 9.16
C GLY A 100 8.03 13.08 10.26
N ALA A 101 7.36 12.97 11.41
CA ALA A 101 7.61 13.81 12.59
C ALA A 101 9.02 13.58 13.14
N GLY A 102 9.48 12.32 13.19
CA GLY A 102 10.85 11.99 13.57
C GLY A 102 11.88 12.63 12.65
N ALA A 103 11.69 12.50 11.34
CA ALA A 103 12.58 13.13 10.36
C ALA A 103 12.61 14.67 10.48
N ALA A 104 11.45 15.30 10.73
CA ALA A 104 11.39 16.74 10.96
C ALA A 104 12.18 17.15 12.22
N ALA A 105 12.08 16.39 13.30
CA ALA A 105 12.87 16.63 14.53
C ALA A 105 14.37 16.51 14.28
N GLU A 106 14.82 15.56 13.46
CA GLU A 106 16.22 15.42 13.07
C GLU A 106 16.73 16.63 12.28
N VAL A 107 15.92 17.19 11.37
CA VAL A 107 16.27 18.42 10.64
C VAL A 107 16.43 19.60 11.61
N VAL A 108 15.56 19.72 12.62
CA VAL A 108 15.69 20.73 13.67
C VAL A 108 16.96 20.51 14.49
N ALA A 109 17.28 19.27 14.87
CA ALA A 109 18.50 18.93 15.58
C ALA A 109 19.75 19.36 14.80
N LEU A 110 19.78 19.08 13.48
CA LEU A 110 20.88 19.54 12.61
C LEU A 110 20.99 21.05 12.56
N GLY A 111 19.86 21.78 12.55
CA GLY A 111 19.86 23.24 12.65
C GLY A 111 20.57 23.75 13.94
N TYR A 112 20.28 23.15 15.08
CA TYR A 112 20.96 23.48 16.33
C TYR A 112 22.45 23.17 16.29
N VAL A 113 22.86 22.08 15.66
CA VAL A 113 24.28 21.73 15.46
C VAL A 113 25.01 22.82 14.64
N VAL A 114 24.38 23.26 13.55
CA VAL A 114 24.96 24.33 12.71
C VAL A 114 25.08 25.66 13.48
N VAL A 115 24.02 26.07 14.18
CA VAL A 115 24.02 27.26 14.99
C VAL A 115 25.07 27.17 16.11
N GLY A 116 25.15 26.02 16.77
CA GLY A 116 26.17 25.77 17.80
C GLY A 116 27.59 25.87 17.25
N ALA A 117 27.85 25.34 16.08
CA ALA A 117 29.15 25.47 15.42
C ALA A 117 29.50 26.93 15.10
N LEU A 118 28.53 27.73 14.64
CA LEU A 118 28.74 29.16 14.40
C LEU A 118 29.01 29.91 15.69
N VAL A 119 28.23 29.65 16.75
CA VAL A 119 28.45 30.25 18.08
C VAL A 119 29.85 29.92 18.60
N ALA A 120 30.32 28.68 18.46
CA ALA A 120 31.67 28.28 18.85
C ALA A 120 32.76 29.08 18.14
N VAL A 121 32.59 29.32 16.85
CA VAL A 121 33.55 30.10 16.03
C VAL A 121 33.57 31.59 16.46
N PHE A 122 32.36 32.19 16.58
CA PHE A 122 32.26 33.63 16.85
C PHE A 122 32.46 34.00 18.32
N SER A 123 32.25 33.10 19.29
CA SER A 123 32.48 33.33 20.70
C SER A 123 33.94 33.10 21.16
N PHE A 124 34.83 32.73 20.21
CA PHE A 124 36.23 32.39 20.53
C PHE A 124 36.36 31.35 21.67
N GLY A 125 35.40 30.42 21.75
CA GLY A 125 35.40 29.35 22.74
C GLY A 125 34.92 29.75 24.16
N GLN A 126 34.34 30.93 24.33
CA GLN A 126 33.80 31.36 25.62
C GLN A 126 32.36 30.90 25.88
N ALA A 127 31.64 30.42 24.86
CA ALA A 127 30.28 29.91 25.01
C ALA A 127 30.28 28.50 25.62
N ASP A 128 29.34 28.24 26.57
CA ASP A 128 29.09 26.88 27.04
C ASP A 128 28.39 26.05 25.96
N MET A 129 29.21 25.25 25.27
CA MET A 129 28.73 24.39 24.16
C MET A 129 27.73 23.34 24.63
N ASN A 130 27.73 22.94 25.90
CA ASN A 130 26.78 22.00 26.45
C ASN A 130 25.36 22.60 26.47
N GLU A 131 25.21 23.84 26.86
CA GLU A 131 23.91 24.53 26.83
C GLU A 131 23.41 24.76 25.42
N VAL A 132 24.29 25.16 24.50
CA VAL A 132 23.94 25.44 23.11
C VAL A 132 23.52 24.16 22.37
N MET A 133 24.19 23.02 22.65
CA MET A 133 23.95 21.74 21.96
C MET A 133 22.90 20.87 22.64
N ARG A 134 22.50 21.16 23.87
CA ARG A 134 21.52 20.37 24.61
C ARG A 134 20.17 20.21 23.90
N PRO A 135 19.57 21.24 23.27
CA PRO A 135 18.34 21.06 22.48
C PRO A 135 18.51 20.11 21.31
N ALA A 136 19.65 20.14 20.60
CA ALA A 136 19.93 19.23 19.50
C ALA A 136 19.82 17.75 19.93
N GLY A 137 20.38 17.44 21.12
CA GLY A 137 20.30 16.10 21.70
C GLY A 137 18.86 15.63 21.96
N TYR A 138 18.01 16.50 22.48
CA TYR A 138 16.60 16.17 22.71
C TYR A 138 15.82 15.95 21.42
N PHE A 139 16.02 16.81 20.42
CA PHE A 139 15.36 16.65 19.12
C PHE A 139 15.84 15.40 18.39
N ALA A 140 17.14 15.10 18.42
CA ALA A 140 17.69 13.89 17.82
C ALA A 140 17.16 12.62 18.50
N ALA A 141 17.20 12.56 19.84
CA ALA A 141 16.68 11.40 20.57
C ALA A 141 15.17 11.21 20.37
N GLY A 142 14.39 12.30 20.44
CA GLY A 142 12.94 12.29 20.18
C GLY A 142 12.60 11.91 18.75
N GLY A 143 13.36 12.41 17.77
CA GLY A 143 13.22 12.09 16.37
C GLY A 143 13.45 10.60 16.07
N MET A 144 14.56 10.04 16.56
CA MET A 144 14.86 8.61 16.41
C MET A 144 13.82 7.74 17.10
N ALA A 145 13.39 8.08 18.32
CA ALA A 145 12.36 7.34 19.05
C ALA A 145 11.03 7.34 18.27
N SER A 146 10.59 8.51 17.79
CA SER A 146 9.37 8.64 16.99
C SER A 146 9.44 7.84 15.69
N ALA A 147 10.56 7.89 14.97
CA ALA A 147 10.77 7.13 13.76
C ALA A 147 10.76 5.62 14.02
N ALA A 148 11.40 5.14 15.10
CA ALA A 148 11.42 3.74 15.48
C ALA A 148 10.01 3.21 15.81
N VAL A 149 9.23 3.96 16.59
CA VAL A 149 7.84 3.63 16.91
C VAL A 149 7.00 3.61 15.62
N GLY A 150 7.14 4.62 14.76
CA GLY A 150 6.45 4.70 13.49
C GLY A 150 6.74 3.51 12.57
N ALA A 151 8.00 3.10 12.47
CA ALA A 151 8.41 1.92 11.71
C ALA A 151 7.81 0.63 12.29
N GLY A 152 7.79 0.48 13.62
CA GLY A 152 7.14 -0.64 14.30
C GLY A 152 5.65 -0.71 13.96
N VAL A 153 4.93 0.40 14.08
CA VAL A 153 3.49 0.48 13.76
C VAL A 153 3.22 0.09 12.31
N MET A 154 4.03 0.58 11.35
CA MET A 154 3.91 0.21 9.94
C MET A 154 4.19 -1.27 9.70
N ALA A 155 5.17 -1.86 10.39
CA ALA A 155 5.52 -3.27 10.27
C ALA A 155 4.35 -4.20 10.63
N PHE A 156 3.44 -3.79 11.51
CA PHE A 156 2.20 -4.50 11.80
C PHE A 156 1.07 -4.12 10.83
N GLY A 157 0.92 -2.84 10.48
CA GLY A 157 -0.17 -2.33 9.67
C GLY A 157 -0.16 -2.86 8.23
N ILE A 158 1.03 -2.92 7.60
CA ILE A 158 1.17 -3.35 6.21
C ILE A 158 0.77 -4.82 6.00
N PRO A 159 1.25 -5.81 6.80
CA PRO A 159 0.83 -7.20 6.65
C PRO A 159 -0.66 -7.42 6.86
N ILE A 160 -1.27 -6.75 7.84
CA ILE A 160 -2.72 -6.83 8.09
C ILE A 160 -3.51 -6.38 6.85
N ARG A 161 -3.13 -5.23 6.27
CA ARG A 161 -3.74 -4.72 5.05
C ARG A 161 -3.56 -5.68 3.87
N VAL A 162 -2.34 -6.16 3.64
CA VAL A 162 -2.03 -7.06 2.51
C VAL A 162 -2.81 -8.38 2.64
N LYS A 163 -2.92 -8.92 3.86
CA LYS A 163 -3.69 -10.14 4.12
C LYS A 163 -5.18 -9.94 3.85
N ALA A 164 -5.76 -8.82 4.28
CA ALA A 164 -7.14 -8.47 4.00
C ALA A 164 -7.37 -8.29 2.49
N ASP A 165 -6.46 -7.59 1.80
CA ASP A 165 -6.52 -7.38 0.36
C ASP A 165 -6.46 -8.70 -0.44
N LYS A 166 -5.62 -9.65 -0.02
CA LYS A 166 -5.55 -10.99 -0.64
C LYS A 166 -6.83 -11.78 -0.45
N LYS A 167 -7.41 -11.76 0.75
CA LYS A 167 -8.67 -12.45 1.03
C LYS A 167 -9.83 -11.88 0.22
N MET A 168 -9.98 -10.55 0.18
CA MET A 168 -11.00 -9.89 -0.65
C MET A 168 -10.84 -10.21 -2.14
N LYS A 169 -9.60 -10.31 -2.63
CA LYS A 169 -9.32 -10.71 -4.00
C LYS A 169 -9.73 -12.16 -4.25
N ALA A 170 -9.39 -13.08 -3.35
CA ALA A 170 -9.76 -14.49 -3.44
C ALA A 170 -11.28 -14.70 -3.47
N THR A 171 -12.06 -13.90 -2.70
CA THR A 171 -13.53 -13.93 -2.76
C THR A 171 -14.05 -13.54 -4.16
N CYS A 172 -13.49 -12.48 -4.78
CA CYS A 172 -13.85 -12.11 -6.15
C CYS A 172 -13.47 -13.18 -7.18
N GLU A 173 -12.30 -13.81 -7.03
CA GLU A 173 -11.86 -14.93 -7.88
C GLU A 173 -12.76 -16.15 -7.70
N GLY A 174 -13.21 -16.45 -6.48
CA GLY A 174 -14.20 -17.48 -6.19
C GLY A 174 -15.51 -17.27 -6.96
N TYR A 175 -16.03 -16.03 -6.94
CA TYR A 175 -17.21 -15.67 -7.72
C TYR A 175 -17.01 -15.89 -9.23
N ASN A 176 -15.88 -15.43 -9.77
CA ASN A 176 -15.58 -15.58 -11.19
C ASN A 176 -15.49 -17.06 -11.59
N ASN A 177 -14.84 -17.89 -10.77
CA ASN A 177 -14.72 -19.32 -11.01
C ASN A 177 -16.07 -20.05 -10.95
N ALA A 178 -16.93 -19.67 -10.00
CA ALA A 178 -18.29 -20.20 -9.90
C ALA A 178 -19.12 -19.86 -11.15
N ASN A 179 -19.03 -18.59 -11.60
CA ASN A 179 -19.74 -18.12 -12.78
C ASN A 179 -19.24 -18.78 -14.07
N GLU A 180 -17.92 -19.00 -14.20
CA GLU A 180 -17.32 -19.71 -15.34
C GLU A 180 -17.76 -21.18 -15.41
N ARG A 181 -18.00 -21.83 -14.26
CA ARG A 181 -18.56 -23.19 -14.21
C ARG A 181 -19.99 -23.22 -14.75
N ILE A 182 -20.82 -22.26 -14.32
CA ILE A 182 -22.22 -22.17 -14.79
C ILE A 182 -22.27 -21.97 -16.32
N GLU A 183 -21.42 -21.10 -16.87
CA GLU A 183 -21.34 -20.89 -18.32
C GLU A 183 -20.89 -22.14 -19.08
N LYS A 184 -20.02 -22.96 -18.51
CA LYS A 184 -19.56 -24.22 -19.14
C LYS A 184 -20.56 -25.36 -19.05
N GLU A 185 -21.51 -25.32 -18.11
CA GLU A 185 -22.56 -26.31 -17.96
C GLU A 185 -23.75 -26.09 -18.92
N VAL A 186 -23.85 -24.87 -19.49
CA VAL A 186 -24.84 -24.57 -20.56
C VAL A 186 -24.25 -24.97 -21.91
N ILE A 187 -24.46 -26.21 -22.31
CA ILE A 187 -24.01 -26.71 -23.63
C ILE A 187 -25.07 -26.42 -24.67
N PHE A 188 -24.74 -25.57 -25.63
CA PHE A 188 -25.52 -25.42 -26.84
C PHE A 188 -25.21 -26.60 -27.79
N GLY A 189 -26.14 -27.54 -27.90
CA GLY A 189 -26.02 -28.70 -28.79
C GLY A 189 -26.96 -28.60 -29.99
N ALA A 190 -26.40 -28.81 -31.19
CA ALA A 190 -27.23 -29.10 -32.35
C ALA A 190 -27.57 -30.59 -32.34
N THR A 191 -28.85 -30.93 -32.17
CA THR A 191 -29.34 -32.27 -32.31
C THR A 191 -29.92 -32.47 -33.76
N ALA A 192 -30.02 -33.70 -34.20
CA ALA A 192 -30.55 -34.04 -35.57
C ALA A 192 -31.97 -33.51 -35.79
N SER A 193 -32.67 -33.05 -34.77
CA SER A 193 -34.04 -32.51 -34.78
C SER A 193 -34.13 -31.00 -34.51
N GLY A 194 -33.03 -30.30 -34.37
CA GLY A 194 -33.01 -28.84 -34.09
C GLY A 194 -31.95 -28.38 -33.10
N VAL A 195 -31.92 -27.08 -32.83
CA VAL A 195 -31.05 -26.49 -31.82
C VAL A 195 -31.71 -26.63 -30.45
N GLY A 196 -31.07 -27.35 -29.53
CA GLY A 196 -31.54 -27.55 -28.16
C GLY A 196 -30.55 -26.91 -27.17
N ILE A 197 -31.09 -26.43 -26.06
CA ILE A 197 -30.28 -26.01 -24.85
C ILE A 197 -30.35 -27.18 -23.88
N ALA A 198 -29.22 -27.80 -23.61
CA ALA A 198 -29.13 -28.84 -22.58
C ALA A 198 -28.57 -28.20 -21.30
N PHE A 199 -29.33 -28.29 -20.20
CA PHE A 199 -28.84 -28.01 -18.86
C PHE A 199 -28.35 -29.31 -18.25
N ASN A 200 -27.09 -29.43 -17.92
CA ASN A 200 -26.60 -30.52 -17.07
C ASN A 200 -26.77 -30.07 -15.61
N PHE A 201 -27.69 -30.72 -14.91
CA PHE A 201 -27.93 -30.55 -13.48
C PHE A 201 -27.05 -31.50 -12.69
#